data_a3f2cbbb1181412e11b062b220a42f40
#
_entry.id   a3f2cbbb1181412e11b062b220a42f40
#
_cell.length_a   1.000
_cell.length_b   1.000
_cell.length_c   1.000
_cell.angle_alpha   90.00
_cell.angle_beta   90.00
_cell.angle_gamma   90.00
#
_symmetry.space_group_name_H-M   'P 1'
#
loop_
_entity.id
_entity.type
_entity.pdbx_description
1 polymer ?
#
loop_
_entity_poly.entity_id
_entity_poly.type
_entity_poly.pdbx_seq_one_letter_code
_entity_poly.pdbx_strand_id
1 'polypeptide(L)'
;MSEPTGLPPLLRVTSVTVAAPDPRALAEFYSRLLGWEIAVTEPARPGFPAEDGWAQMAPPPGQVGPTLNFEYEQDYVPPVWPSEPGRQQLQTHLDIAVAEVGVAVAWAESVGARQAAHQPQEHVRVMLDPVGHPFCLFLSD
;
A
#
# COMPACT_ATOMS: atom_id res chain seq x y z
N MET A 1 -1.00 37.01 -3.70
CA MET A 1 -1.65 35.81 -4.27
C MET A 1 -3.14 36.05 -4.30
N SER A 2 -3.75 35.95 -5.47
CA SER A 2 -5.20 36.14 -5.59
C SER A 2 -5.95 34.87 -5.19
N GLU A 3 -7.15 35.06 -4.62
CA GLU A 3 -8.01 33.93 -4.29
C GLU A 3 -8.59 33.32 -5.57
N PRO A 4 -8.74 31.97 -5.61
CA PRO A 4 -9.41 31.32 -6.72
C PRO A 4 -10.86 31.80 -6.82
N THR A 5 -11.33 32.05 -8.04
CA THR A 5 -12.72 32.41 -8.31
C THR A 5 -13.40 31.29 -9.11
N GLY A 6 -14.64 30.92 -8.73
CA GLY A 6 -15.43 29.89 -9.40
C GLY A 6 -15.09 28.48 -8.93
N LEU A 7 -15.38 27.48 -9.79
CA LEU A 7 -15.15 26.08 -9.49
C LEU A 7 -13.69 25.70 -9.74
N PRO A 8 -13.18 24.70 -9.00
CA PRO A 8 -11.82 24.21 -9.29
C PRO A 8 -11.76 23.59 -10.69
N PRO A 9 -10.58 23.60 -11.32
CA PRO A 9 -10.40 22.85 -12.57
C PRO A 9 -10.62 21.36 -12.33
N LEU A 10 -10.82 20.61 -13.40
CA LEU A 10 -10.97 19.15 -13.30
C LEU A 10 -9.65 18.53 -12.83
N LEU A 11 -9.67 17.97 -11.62
CA LEU A 11 -8.53 17.29 -11.01
C LEU A 11 -8.95 15.86 -10.65
N ARG A 12 -8.05 14.90 -10.87
CA ARG A 12 -8.35 13.50 -10.60
C ARG A 12 -7.15 12.84 -9.92
N VAL A 13 -7.40 12.19 -8.78
CA VAL A 13 -6.40 11.36 -8.15
C VAL A 13 -6.29 10.06 -8.95
N THR A 14 -5.11 9.76 -9.46
CA THR A 14 -4.90 8.56 -10.30
C THR A 14 -4.21 7.43 -9.56
N SER A 15 -3.40 7.74 -8.56
CA SER A 15 -2.51 6.73 -7.97
C SER A 15 -2.27 6.98 -6.49
N VAL A 16 -1.97 5.90 -5.79
CA VAL A 16 -1.37 5.93 -4.45
C VAL A 16 0.01 5.31 -4.60
N THR A 17 1.05 6.00 -4.13
CA THR A 17 2.42 5.53 -4.21
C THR A 17 2.91 5.10 -2.83
N VAL A 18 3.46 3.89 -2.76
CA VAL A 18 3.99 3.28 -1.55
C VAL A 18 5.50 3.18 -1.69
N ALA A 19 6.22 3.72 -0.71
CA ALA A 19 7.68 3.68 -0.69
C ALA A 19 8.19 2.37 -0.07
N ALA A 20 9.30 1.87 -0.58
CA ALA A 20 9.87 0.62 -0.08
C ALA A 20 11.37 0.54 -0.38
N PRO A 21 12.12 -0.22 0.44
CA PRO A 21 13.53 -0.48 0.12
C PRO A 21 13.72 -1.37 -1.11
N ASP A 22 12.70 -2.15 -1.48
CA ASP A 22 12.66 -2.95 -2.71
C ASP A 22 11.24 -2.87 -3.28
N PRO A 23 10.95 -1.84 -4.09
CA PRO A 23 9.58 -1.59 -4.56
C PRO A 23 9.04 -2.68 -5.48
N ARG A 24 9.87 -3.32 -6.29
CA ARG A 24 9.40 -4.39 -7.18
C ARG A 24 9.01 -5.64 -6.40
N ALA A 25 9.74 -5.97 -5.33
CA ALA A 25 9.38 -7.06 -4.44
C ALA A 25 8.08 -6.76 -3.68
N LEU A 26 7.92 -5.52 -3.21
CA LEU A 26 6.68 -5.14 -2.53
C LEU A 26 5.49 -5.19 -3.49
N ALA A 27 5.66 -4.76 -4.73
CA ALA A 27 4.62 -4.87 -5.75
C ALA A 27 4.19 -6.33 -5.98
N GLU A 28 5.13 -7.27 -5.97
CA GLU A 28 4.80 -8.69 -6.09
C GLU A 28 3.93 -9.18 -4.93
N PHE A 29 4.20 -8.72 -3.71
CA PHE A 29 3.35 -9.05 -2.57
C PHE A 29 1.92 -8.55 -2.80
N TYR A 30 1.73 -7.27 -3.14
CA TYR A 30 0.39 -6.72 -3.35
C TYR A 30 -0.30 -7.31 -4.57
N SER A 31 0.46 -7.70 -5.58
CA SER A 31 -0.07 -8.43 -6.73
C SER A 31 -0.69 -9.76 -6.30
N ARG A 32 0.00 -10.52 -5.45
CA ARG A 32 -0.53 -11.79 -4.92
C ARG A 32 -1.70 -11.55 -3.97
N LEU A 33 -1.59 -10.54 -3.10
CA LEU A 33 -2.64 -10.23 -2.14
C LEU A 33 -3.96 -9.88 -2.82
N LEU A 34 -3.91 -8.98 -3.81
CA LEU A 34 -5.08 -8.41 -4.45
C LEU A 34 -5.54 -9.18 -5.70
N GLY A 35 -4.68 -10.04 -6.25
CA GLY A 35 -4.94 -10.67 -7.53
C GLY A 35 -4.85 -9.70 -8.70
N TRP A 36 -4.08 -8.61 -8.56
CA TRP A 36 -3.87 -7.62 -9.61
C TRP A 36 -2.60 -7.92 -10.37
N GLU A 37 -2.62 -7.68 -11.68
CA GLU A 37 -1.42 -7.81 -12.50
C GLU A 37 -0.53 -6.58 -12.37
N ILE A 38 0.79 -6.82 -12.32
CA ILE A 38 1.76 -5.73 -12.39
C ILE A 38 1.83 -5.28 -13.85
N ALA A 39 1.45 -4.03 -14.11
CA ALA A 39 1.37 -3.49 -15.46
C ALA A 39 2.70 -2.96 -15.97
N VAL A 40 3.49 -2.33 -15.08
CA VAL A 40 4.76 -1.69 -15.44
C VAL A 40 5.79 -1.98 -14.36
N THR A 41 7.02 -2.29 -14.78
CA THR A 41 8.18 -2.31 -13.89
C THR A 41 9.32 -1.59 -14.58
N GLU A 42 10.14 -0.90 -13.78
CA GLU A 42 11.38 -0.29 -14.25
C GLU A 42 12.54 -0.82 -13.41
N PRO A 43 13.68 -1.14 -14.05
CA PRO A 43 14.85 -1.61 -13.34
C PRO A 43 15.54 -0.47 -12.58
N ALA A 44 16.56 -0.85 -11.81
CA ALA A 44 17.39 0.13 -11.11
C ALA A 44 18.01 1.12 -12.09
N ARG A 45 18.02 2.39 -11.67
CA ARG A 45 18.68 3.45 -12.45
C ARG A 45 20.21 3.25 -12.39
N PRO A 46 20.94 3.67 -13.43
CA PRO A 46 22.40 3.62 -13.41
C PRO A 46 22.98 4.31 -12.19
N GLY A 47 23.90 3.66 -11.49
CA GLY A 47 24.55 4.19 -10.29
C GLY A 47 23.78 4.03 -8.99
N PHE A 48 22.56 3.48 -9.05
CA PHE A 48 21.75 3.18 -7.87
C PHE A 48 21.88 1.71 -7.50
N PRO A 49 21.52 1.34 -6.24
CA PRO A 49 21.51 -0.06 -5.84
C PRO A 49 20.57 -0.91 -6.70
N ALA A 50 20.79 -2.22 -6.72
CA ALA A 50 19.98 -3.16 -7.53
C ALA A 50 18.49 -3.13 -7.16
N GLU A 51 18.16 -2.77 -5.92
CA GLU A 51 16.78 -2.67 -5.41
C GLU A 51 16.05 -1.42 -5.88
N ASP A 52 16.77 -0.41 -6.41
CA ASP A 52 16.14 0.77 -7.01
C ASP A 52 15.27 0.32 -8.19
N GLY A 53 14.29 1.12 -8.49
CA GLY A 53 13.36 0.83 -9.57
C GLY A 53 11.95 1.25 -9.17
N TRP A 54 10.98 0.73 -9.91
CA TRP A 54 9.60 1.19 -9.78
C TRP A 54 8.65 0.14 -10.32
N ALA A 55 7.43 0.12 -9.78
CA ALA A 55 6.39 -0.77 -10.29
C ALA A 55 5.03 -0.10 -10.19
N GLN A 56 4.11 -0.50 -11.06
CA GLN A 56 2.73 -0.02 -11.03
C GLN A 56 1.78 -1.16 -11.34
N MET A 57 0.67 -1.19 -10.62
CA MET A 57 -0.45 -2.07 -10.90
C MET A 57 -1.76 -1.28 -10.86
N ALA A 58 -2.73 -1.70 -11.66
CA ALA A 58 -4.04 -1.10 -11.75
C ALA A 58 -5.12 -2.10 -11.33
N PRO A 59 -6.28 -1.63 -10.86
CA PRO A 59 -7.41 -2.52 -10.63
C PRO A 59 -7.76 -3.29 -11.90
N PRO A 60 -8.21 -4.54 -11.78
CA PRO A 60 -8.66 -5.28 -12.96
C PRO A 60 -9.89 -4.64 -13.58
N PRO A 61 -10.20 -4.96 -14.86
CA PRO A 61 -11.40 -4.44 -15.51
C PRO A 61 -12.66 -4.69 -14.67
N GLY A 62 -13.48 -3.66 -14.53
CA GLY A 62 -14.70 -3.73 -13.74
C GLY A 62 -14.57 -3.30 -12.29
N GLN A 63 -13.35 -3.16 -11.76
CA GLN A 63 -13.11 -2.55 -10.46
C GLN A 63 -12.73 -1.08 -10.63
N VAL A 64 -13.26 -0.24 -9.76
CA VAL A 64 -12.95 1.19 -9.73
C VAL A 64 -11.95 1.43 -8.58
N GLY A 65 -10.94 2.23 -8.85
CA GLY A 65 -9.97 2.61 -7.84
C GLY A 65 -8.69 3.17 -8.45
N PRO A 66 -7.81 3.72 -7.60
CA PRO A 66 -6.53 4.24 -8.04
C PRO A 66 -5.57 3.11 -8.43
N THR A 67 -4.57 3.43 -9.24
CA THR A 67 -3.42 2.55 -9.40
C THR A 67 -2.60 2.55 -8.12
N LEU A 68 -1.87 1.48 -7.90
CA LEU A 68 -0.86 1.38 -6.84
C LEU A 68 0.51 1.45 -7.49
N ASN A 69 1.30 2.43 -7.06
CA ASN A 69 2.68 2.59 -7.50
C ASN A 69 3.60 2.25 -6.34
N PHE A 70 4.77 1.72 -6.65
CA PHE A 70 5.77 1.36 -5.66
C PHE A 70 7.08 2.00 -6.08
N GLU A 71 7.66 2.81 -5.19
CA GLU A 71 8.89 3.54 -5.50
C GLU A 71 9.98 3.26 -4.48
N TYR A 72 11.22 3.39 -4.92
CA TYR A 72 12.39 3.15 -4.11
C TYR A 72 12.60 4.27 -3.09
N GLU A 73 12.82 3.89 -1.83
CA GLU A 73 13.22 4.80 -0.76
C GLU A 73 14.41 4.21 -0.02
N GLN A 74 15.59 4.79 -0.23
CA GLN A 74 16.82 4.28 0.36
C GLN A 74 16.86 4.44 1.89
N ASP A 75 16.14 5.44 2.42
CA ASP A 75 16.11 5.75 3.86
C ASP A 75 14.81 5.25 4.51
N TYR A 76 14.23 4.21 3.93
CA TYR A 76 12.96 3.67 4.42
C TYR A 76 13.08 3.20 5.87
N VAL A 77 12.16 3.70 6.71
CA VAL A 77 11.98 3.26 8.09
C VAL A 77 10.54 2.77 8.23
N PRO A 78 10.31 1.51 8.65
CA PRO A 78 8.95 1.03 8.82
C PRO A 78 8.20 1.87 9.87
N PRO A 79 6.92 2.22 9.61
CA PRO A 79 6.14 2.92 10.61
C PRO A 79 5.89 2.04 11.83
N VAL A 80 5.80 2.67 13.00
CA VAL A 80 5.49 1.98 14.26
C VAL A 80 3.97 1.98 14.43
N TRP A 81 3.41 0.81 14.70
CA TRP A 81 1.99 0.65 14.98
C TRP A 81 1.78 -0.10 16.31
N PRO A 82 0.99 0.46 17.27
CA PRO A 82 0.41 1.81 17.23
C PRO A 82 1.49 2.89 17.28
N SER A 83 1.16 4.12 16.88
CA SER A 83 2.14 5.19 16.82
C SER A 83 2.70 5.55 18.19
N GLU A 84 3.97 5.94 18.20
CA GLU A 84 4.67 6.38 19.39
C GLU A 84 5.34 7.73 19.12
N PRO A 85 5.41 8.63 20.13
CA PRO A 85 6.10 9.91 19.95
C PRO A 85 7.55 9.73 19.52
N GLY A 86 7.98 10.53 18.54
CA GLY A 86 9.38 10.50 18.07
C GLY A 86 9.73 9.33 17.16
N ARG A 87 8.80 8.44 16.86
CA ARG A 87 8.99 7.31 15.97
C ARG A 87 8.31 7.56 14.62
N GLN A 88 8.74 6.83 13.59
CA GLN A 88 8.14 6.93 12.27
C GLN A 88 6.66 6.60 12.33
N GLN A 89 5.83 7.54 11.91
CA GLN A 89 4.38 7.37 11.89
C GLN A 89 3.91 6.83 10.56
N LEU A 90 2.80 6.10 10.59
CA LEU A 90 1.99 5.82 9.42
C LEU A 90 1.40 7.14 8.89
N GLN A 91 1.67 7.47 7.64
CA GLN A 91 1.11 8.68 7.01
C GLN A 91 -0.20 8.38 6.28
N THR A 92 -0.25 7.25 5.60
CA THR A 92 -1.45 6.76 4.91
C THR A 92 -1.44 5.24 4.99
N HIS A 93 -2.59 4.63 4.82
CA HIS A 93 -2.68 3.18 4.74
C HIS A 93 -3.79 2.78 3.76
N LEU A 94 -3.72 1.55 3.28
CA LEU A 94 -4.77 1.00 2.44
C LEU A 94 -5.83 0.36 3.32
N ASP A 95 -7.10 0.63 3.00
CA ASP A 95 -8.24 -0.09 3.55
C ASP A 95 -8.80 -1.01 2.46
N ILE A 96 -8.83 -2.30 2.75
CA ILE A 96 -9.24 -3.32 1.79
C ILE A 96 -10.52 -3.98 2.30
N ALA A 97 -11.59 -3.83 1.53
CA ALA A 97 -12.87 -4.42 1.86
C ALA A 97 -12.85 -5.93 1.59
N VAL A 98 -13.36 -6.71 2.55
CA VAL A 98 -13.40 -8.16 2.45
C VAL A 98 -14.77 -8.67 2.90
N ALA A 99 -15.19 -9.82 2.37
CA ALA A 99 -16.45 -10.45 2.75
C ALA A 99 -16.34 -11.21 4.07
N GLU A 100 -15.17 -11.82 4.35
CA GLU A 100 -14.91 -12.58 5.56
C GLU A 100 -13.51 -12.25 6.06
N VAL A 101 -13.43 -11.59 7.22
CA VAL A 101 -12.16 -11.11 7.76
C VAL A 101 -11.19 -12.26 8.04
N GLY A 102 -11.66 -13.34 8.65
CA GLY A 102 -10.79 -14.48 8.99
C GLY A 102 -10.18 -15.14 7.75
N VAL A 103 -10.96 -15.29 6.69
CA VAL A 103 -10.47 -15.86 5.42
C VAL A 103 -9.45 -14.92 4.78
N ALA A 104 -9.73 -13.62 4.80
CA ALA A 104 -8.81 -12.62 4.23
C ALA A 104 -7.50 -12.55 5.01
N VAL A 105 -7.54 -12.63 6.34
CA VAL A 105 -6.33 -12.66 7.18
C VAL A 105 -5.48 -13.89 6.84
N ALA A 106 -6.09 -15.07 6.76
CA ALA A 106 -5.36 -16.30 6.42
C ALA A 106 -4.70 -16.20 5.03
N TRP A 107 -5.42 -15.65 4.06
CA TRP A 107 -4.87 -15.41 2.73
C TRP A 107 -3.70 -14.45 2.77
N ALA A 108 -3.86 -13.30 3.43
CA ALA A 108 -2.81 -12.29 3.54
C ALA A 108 -1.54 -12.88 4.20
N GLU A 109 -1.71 -13.66 5.27
CA GLU A 109 -0.59 -14.33 5.92
C GLU A 109 0.10 -15.34 4.99
N SER A 110 -0.68 -16.05 4.18
CA SER A 110 -0.12 -17.03 3.23
C SER A 110 0.75 -16.41 2.15
N VAL A 111 0.55 -15.12 1.83
CA VAL A 111 1.33 -14.41 0.81
C VAL A 111 2.39 -13.48 1.41
N GLY A 112 2.56 -13.46 2.74
CA GLY A 112 3.69 -12.77 3.37
C GLY A 112 3.36 -11.65 4.35
N ALA A 113 2.08 -11.37 4.60
CA ALA A 113 1.67 -10.40 5.62
C ALA A 113 1.69 -11.03 7.02
N ARG A 114 1.63 -10.19 8.04
CA ARG A 114 1.41 -10.63 9.41
C ARG A 114 0.42 -9.70 10.10
N GLN A 115 -0.26 -10.21 11.11
CA GLN A 115 -1.14 -9.38 11.91
C GLN A 115 -0.34 -8.47 12.83
N ALA A 116 -0.76 -7.23 12.97
CA ALA A 116 -0.23 -6.34 14.00
C ALA A 116 -0.70 -6.83 15.38
N ALA A 117 0.13 -6.61 16.41
CA ALA A 117 -0.23 -6.98 17.77
C ALA A 117 -1.40 -6.15 18.30
N HIS A 118 -1.44 -4.87 17.96
CA HIS A 118 -2.50 -3.95 18.40
C HIS A 118 -3.66 -3.94 17.40
N GLN A 119 -4.85 -4.38 17.86
CA GLN A 119 -6.07 -4.49 17.05
C GLN A 119 -7.18 -3.68 17.71
N PRO A 120 -7.36 -2.41 17.33
CA PRO A 120 -8.30 -1.53 18.03
C PRO A 120 -9.77 -1.79 17.72
N GLN A 121 -10.10 -2.55 16.66
CA GLN A 121 -11.49 -2.73 16.22
C GLN A 121 -11.81 -4.19 15.97
N GLU A 122 -13.08 -4.56 16.19
CA GLU A 122 -13.51 -5.96 16.09
C GLU A 122 -13.61 -6.47 14.65
N HIS A 123 -14.16 -5.64 13.74
CA HIS A 123 -14.42 -6.06 12.36
C HIS A 123 -13.37 -5.54 11.37
N VAL A 124 -12.23 -5.13 11.91
CA VAL A 124 -11.08 -4.67 11.14
C VAL A 124 -9.86 -5.40 11.67
N ARG A 125 -8.99 -5.84 10.77
CA ARG A 125 -7.68 -6.36 11.17
C ARG A 125 -6.58 -5.52 10.55
N VAL A 126 -5.74 -4.99 11.41
CA VAL A 126 -4.54 -4.29 10.99
C VAL A 126 -3.48 -5.34 10.67
N MET A 127 -3.04 -5.33 9.43
CA MET A 127 -2.00 -6.22 8.92
C MET A 127 -0.74 -5.40 8.65
N LEU A 128 0.39 -6.07 8.64
CA LEU A 128 1.66 -5.48 8.24
C LEU A 128 2.13 -6.19 6.97
N ASP A 129 2.50 -5.41 5.96
CA ASP A 129 3.07 -5.99 4.76
C ASP A 129 4.53 -6.43 5.00
N PRO A 130 5.21 -7.05 4.04
CA PRO A 130 6.57 -7.57 4.27
C PRO A 130 7.61 -6.53 4.68
N VAL A 131 7.38 -5.25 4.40
CA VAL A 131 8.29 -4.18 4.82
C VAL A 131 7.76 -3.36 6.00
N GLY A 132 6.62 -3.76 6.56
CA GLY A 132 6.08 -3.17 7.78
C GLY A 132 5.06 -2.06 7.61
N HIS A 133 4.58 -1.78 6.39
CA HIS A 133 3.45 -0.84 6.23
C HIS A 133 2.17 -1.47 6.79
N PRO A 134 1.48 -0.79 7.69
CA PRO A 134 0.14 -1.21 8.08
C PRO A 134 -0.86 -1.07 6.93
N PHE A 135 -1.74 -2.06 6.80
CA PHE A 135 -2.94 -1.98 5.97
C PHE A 135 -4.08 -2.67 6.69
N CYS A 136 -5.31 -2.33 6.36
CA CYS A 136 -6.47 -2.86 7.07
C CYS A 136 -7.32 -3.71 6.15
N LEU A 137 -7.77 -4.85 6.70
CA LEU A 137 -8.80 -5.68 6.11
C LEU A 137 -10.07 -5.43 6.91
N PHE A 138 -11.11 -4.94 6.26
CA PHE A 138 -12.35 -4.62 6.96
C PHE A 138 -13.56 -5.31 6.35
N LEU A 139 -14.49 -5.69 7.22
CA LEU A 139 -15.73 -6.32 6.78
C LEU A 139 -16.58 -5.28 6.01
N SER A 140 -16.87 -5.61 4.76
CA SER A 140 -17.74 -4.80 3.91
C SER A 140 -19.12 -5.43 3.82
N ASP A 141 -20.14 -4.59 3.89
CA ASP A 141 -21.53 -5.02 3.70
C ASP A 141 -21.84 -5.36 2.23
#